data_d1b73bfca5bcb7b32ad754bc1613a478
#
_entry.id   d1b73bfca5bcb7b32ad754bc1613a478
#
_cell.length_a   1.000
_cell.length_b   1.000
_cell.length_c   1.000
_cell.angle_alpha   90.00
_cell.angle_beta   90.00
_cell.angle_gamma   90.00
#
_symmetry.space_group_name_H-M   'P 1'
#
loop_
_entity.id
_entity.type
_entity.pdbx_description
1 polymer ?
#
loop_
_entity_poly.entity_id
_entity_poly.type
_entity_poly.pdbx_seq_one_letter_code
_entity_poly.pdbx_strand_id
1 'polypeptide(L)' 'MKFTIFARQTNSTNTADGYTEWQEVDEWNAENAETAIDQWMDNMRYVDDRFVQTGASSYRLDDMEFDAKAEIVNVG' A
#
# COMPACT_ATOMS: atom_id res chain seq x y z
N MET A 1 -15.44 5.81 -6.40
CA MET A 1 -14.36 6.76 -6.68
C MET A 1 -13.08 6.01 -6.97
N LYS A 2 -12.25 6.58 -7.81
CA LYS A 2 -10.97 5.96 -8.17
C LYS A 2 -9.86 6.49 -7.28
N PHE A 3 -9.06 5.59 -6.74
CA PHE A 3 -7.92 5.91 -5.88
C PHE A 3 -6.64 5.36 -6.48
N THR A 4 -5.55 6.10 -6.31
CA THR A 4 -4.20 5.60 -6.54
C THR A 4 -3.68 5.04 -5.22
N ILE A 5 -3.19 3.82 -5.25
CA ILE A 5 -2.57 3.19 -4.08
C ILE A 5 -1.07 3.44 -4.14
N PHE A 6 -0.54 4.01 -3.06
CA PHE A 6 0.89 4.26 -2.89
C PHE A 6 1.43 3.39 -1.77
N ALA A 7 2.67 2.99 -1.89
CA ALA A 7 3.37 2.28 -0.83
C ALA A 7 4.79 2.81 -0.70
N ARG A 8 5.34 2.70 0.52
CA ARG A 8 6.76 2.98 0.77
C ARG A 8 7.30 1.94 1.73
N GLN A 9 8.57 1.60 1.57
CA GLN A 9 9.26 0.71 2.51
C GLN A 9 9.61 1.49 3.78
N THR A 10 9.45 0.84 4.93
CA THR A 10 9.69 1.47 6.24
C THR A 10 10.92 0.91 6.95
N ASN A 11 11.54 -0.13 6.40
CA ASN A 11 12.73 -0.78 6.96
C ASN A 11 13.84 -0.91 5.93
N SER A 12 13.99 0.06 5.04
CA SER A 12 15.03 0.05 4.01
C SER A 12 16.41 0.23 4.63
N THR A 13 17.39 -0.54 4.15
CA THR A 13 18.79 -0.38 4.55
C THR A 13 19.50 0.67 3.69
N ASN A 14 18.84 1.21 2.67
CA ASN A 14 19.40 2.17 1.73
C ASN A 14 19.12 3.63 2.10
N THR A 15 18.31 3.85 3.15
CA THR A 15 17.96 5.19 3.64
C THR A 15 18.32 5.32 5.12
N ALA A 16 18.61 6.54 5.56
CA ALA A 16 19.07 6.79 6.93
C ALA A 16 18.00 6.46 7.98
N ASP A 17 16.72 6.72 7.65
CA ASP A 17 15.58 6.51 8.56
C ASP A 17 14.77 5.26 8.26
N GLY A 18 15.16 4.49 7.26
CA GLY A 18 14.44 3.29 6.82
C GLY A 18 13.30 3.56 5.84
N TYR A 19 12.88 4.81 5.66
CA TYR A 19 11.75 5.15 4.80
C TYR A 19 12.20 5.46 3.38
N THR A 20 11.56 4.83 2.40
CA THR A 20 11.70 5.20 1.00
C THR A 20 10.60 6.20 0.63
N GLU A 21 10.70 6.78 -0.56
CA GLU A 21 9.64 7.65 -1.06
C GLU A 21 8.41 6.83 -1.43
N TRP A 22 7.24 7.49 -1.38
CA TRP A 22 5.99 6.88 -1.82
C TRP A 22 6.05 6.59 -3.32
N GLN A 23 5.64 5.38 -3.69
CA GLN A 23 5.57 4.95 -5.08
C GLN A 23 4.17 4.43 -5.39
N GLU A 24 3.67 4.76 -6.57
CA GLU A 24 2.39 4.23 -7.05
C GLU A 24 2.53 2.73 -7.32
N VAL A 25 1.66 1.94 -6.72
CA VAL A 25 1.69 0.48 -6.87
C VAL A 25 0.43 -0.06 -7.54
N ASP A 26 -0.70 0.64 -7.46
CA ASP A 26 -1.96 0.18 -8.06
C ASP A 26 -2.98 1.31 -8.13
N GLU A 27 -4.11 1.03 -8.77
CA GLU A 27 -5.31 1.87 -8.76
C GLU A 27 -6.48 1.01 -8.28
N TRP A 28 -7.42 1.62 -7.56
CA TRP A 28 -8.54 0.88 -6.99
C TRP A 28 -9.78 1.74 -6.90
N ASN A 29 -10.94 1.19 -7.25
CA ASN A 29 -12.24 1.86 -7.09
C ASN A 29 -12.86 1.46 -5.76
N ALA A 30 -13.26 2.44 -4.97
CA ALA A 30 -13.90 2.24 -3.68
C ALA A 30 -14.70 3.48 -3.27
N GLU A 31 -15.44 3.38 -2.19
CA GLU A 31 -16.24 4.51 -1.67
C GLU A 31 -15.37 5.57 -0.99
N ASN A 32 -14.28 5.13 -0.34
CA ASN A 32 -13.36 6.01 0.37
C ASN A 32 -11.96 5.39 0.41
N ALA A 33 -10.99 6.16 0.89
CA ALA A 33 -9.59 5.74 0.91
C ALA A 33 -9.35 4.52 1.81
N GLU A 34 -10.00 4.46 2.97
CA GLU A 34 -9.86 3.35 3.91
C GLU A 34 -10.35 2.04 3.27
N THR A 35 -11.52 2.08 2.64
CA THR A 35 -12.07 0.92 1.93
C THR A 35 -11.18 0.50 0.77
N ALA A 36 -10.63 1.47 0.05
CA ALA A 36 -9.70 1.18 -1.05
C ALA A 36 -8.49 0.38 -0.56
N ILE A 37 -7.89 0.80 0.55
CA ILE A 37 -6.74 0.09 1.14
C ILE A 37 -7.15 -1.30 1.61
N ASP A 38 -8.27 -1.44 2.32
CA ASP A 38 -8.74 -2.74 2.82
C ASP A 38 -8.96 -3.73 1.69
N GLN A 39 -9.66 -3.31 0.65
CA GLN A 39 -9.95 -4.17 -0.50
C GLN A 39 -8.69 -4.52 -1.29
N TRP A 40 -7.79 -3.54 -1.47
CA TRP A 40 -6.53 -3.76 -2.15
C TRP A 40 -5.66 -4.78 -1.41
N MET A 41 -5.56 -4.65 -0.08
CA MET A 41 -4.79 -5.59 0.74
C MET A 41 -5.40 -6.99 0.71
N ASP A 42 -6.73 -7.11 0.73
CA ASP A 42 -7.42 -8.39 0.57
C ASP A 42 -7.06 -9.06 -0.74
N ASN A 43 -7.08 -8.29 -1.82
CA ASN A 43 -6.70 -8.78 -3.15
C ASN A 43 -5.24 -9.21 -3.19
N MET A 44 -4.34 -8.43 -2.59
CA MET A 44 -2.91 -8.75 -2.58
C MET A 44 -2.61 -10.03 -1.79
N ARG A 45 -3.31 -10.26 -0.68
CA ARG A 45 -3.18 -11.52 0.08
C ARG A 45 -3.61 -12.73 -0.74
N TYR A 46 -4.56 -12.54 -1.65
CA TYR A 46 -5.05 -13.61 -2.53
C TYR A 46 -4.08 -13.91 -3.67
N VAL A 47 -3.46 -12.88 -4.25
CA VAL A 47 -2.62 -13.04 -5.45
C VAL A 47 -1.14 -13.25 -5.14
N ASP A 48 -0.68 -12.95 -3.92
CA ASP A 48 0.73 -13.08 -3.54
C ASP A 48 0.83 -13.66 -2.12
N ASP A 49 1.27 -14.92 -2.02
CA ASP A 49 1.39 -15.64 -0.74
C ASP A 49 2.49 -15.08 0.17
N ARG A 50 3.37 -14.22 -0.33
CA ARG A 50 4.36 -13.52 0.50
C ARG A 50 3.75 -12.31 1.21
N PHE A 51 2.59 -11.85 0.77
CA PHE A 51 1.94 -10.66 1.31
C PHE A 51 1.30 -10.98 2.67
N VAL A 52 1.74 -10.24 3.70
CA VAL A 52 1.20 -10.36 5.06
C VAL A 52 0.77 -8.98 5.51
N GLN A 53 -0.52 -8.80 5.79
CA GLN A 53 -1.01 -7.55 6.35
C GLN A 53 -0.60 -7.45 7.81
N THR A 54 0.07 -6.35 8.20
CA THR A 54 0.57 -6.15 9.55
C THR A 54 -0.19 -5.06 10.33
N GLY A 55 -1.06 -4.32 9.65
CA GLY A 55 -1.87 -3.27 10.27
C GLY A 55 -2.93 -2.79 9.28
N ALA A 56 -3.70 -1.77 9.68
CA ALA A 56 -4.77 -1.23 8.83
C ALA A 56 -4.26 -0.69 7.50
N SER A 57 -3.03 -0.17 7.48
CA SER A 57 -2.41 0.39 6.28
C SER A 57 -0.93 0.01 6.18
N SER A 58 -0.57 -1.16 6.68
CA SER A 58 0.82 -1.67 6.63
C SER A 58 0.82 -3.13 6.25
N TYR A 59 1.91 -3.55 5.59
CA TYR A 59 2.07 -4.94 5.15
C TYR A 59 3.56 -5.29 5.06
N ARG A 60 3.82 -6.57 4.86
CA ARG A 60 5.16 -7.10 4.70
C ARG A 60 5.20 -8.02 3.49
N LEU A 61 6.29 -7.92 2.73
CA LEU A 61 6.66 -8.88 1.69
C LEU A 61 8.02 -9.46 2.07
N ASP A 62 8.07 -10.73 2.43
CA ASP A 62 9.26 -11.39 2.99
C ASP A 62 9.75 -10.61 4.22
N ASP A 63 10.95 -10.03 4.18
CA ASP A 63 11.52 -9.23 5.26
C ASP A 63 11.36 -7.71 5.05
N MET A 64 10.73 -7.29 3.96
CA MET A 64 10.49 -5.88 3.67
C MET A 64 9.14 -5.43 4.23
N GLU A 65 9.16 -4.37 5.02
CA GLU A 65 7.97 -3.78 5.62
C GLU A 65 7.57 -2.51 4.88
N PHE A 66 6.25 -2.33 4.72
CA PHE A 66 5.69 -1.22 3.94
C PHE A 66 4.53 -0.56 4.65
N ASP A 67 4.38 0.75 4.40
CA ASP A 67 3.14 1.47 4.62
C ASP A 67 2.44 1.67 3.28
N ALA A 68 1.10 1.71 3.30
CA ALA A 68 0.28 1.99 2.13
C ALA A 68 -0.67 3.15 2.41
N LYS A 69 -1.00 3.89 1.37
CA LYS A 69 -2.04 4.93 1.43
C LYS A 69 -2.79 4.97 0.11
N ALA A 70 -4.01 5.52 0.14
CA ALA A 70 -4.82 5.74 -1.04
C ALA A 70 -5.11 7.23 -1.19
N GLU A 71 -4.93 7.77 -2.39
CA GLU A 71 -5.25 9.15 -2.72
C GLU A 71 -6.24 9.19 -3.86
N ILE A 72 -7.24 10.05 -3.75
CA ILE A 72 -8.28 10.17 -4.77
C ILE A 72 -7.67 10.69 -6.08
N VAL A 73 -8.06 10.06 -7.18
CA VAL A 73 -7.67 10.54 -8.50
C VAL A 73 -8.56 11.72 -8.86
N ASN A 74 -7.94 12.90 -8.96
CA ASN A 74 -8.65 14.12 -9.33
C ASN A 74 -8.70 14.22 -10.84
N VAL A 75 -9.85 13.89 -11.42
CA VAL A 75 -10.15 14.16 -12.81
C VAL A 75 -10.87 15.50 -12.85
N GLY A 76 -10.09 16.54 -12.84
CA GLY A 76 -10.62 17.89 -12.92
C GLY A 76 -11.15 18.26 -14.29
#